data_9d0a1e4324ad6cb0d9048cfa6770c857
#
_entry.id   9d0a1e4324ad6cb0d9048cfa6770c857
#
_cell.length_a   1.000
_cell.length_b   1.000
_cell.length_c   1.000
_cell.angle_alpha   90.00
_cell.angle_beta   90.00
_cell.angle_gamma   90.00
#
_symmetry.space_group_name_H-M   'P 1'
#
loop_
_entity.id
_entity.type
_entity.pdbx_description
1 polymer ?
#
loop_
_entity_poly.entity_id
_entity_poly.type
_entity_poly.pdbx_seq_one_letter_code
_entity_poly.pdbx_strand_id
1 'polypeptide(L)'
;ALVPGIELPADPIAGLRDQVVAATAKLQGSDRVVVVRCAHAGNLDALADPGVAVLAMPCVGMLPPSFIDLVISRKHADGVLIAGCAEEDCYERLGDRWTEERIGSQRDPYLRDRVDRDRVAVSWASPVQQHRTRESLAQFRQHLQDLAASSRPARTGVAWRARMKQLPLPLRFAGQVVVLGAVAVLVGWFATRPTYAYLNHDQALLKLSFSHAAQSLKECRHYSPQELANLPFAERTATTCERGRWPVHLELLLNGRTIH
;
A
#
# COMPACT_ATOMS: atom_id res chain seq x y z
N ALA A 1 0.60 0.48 -10.02
CA ALA A 1 -0.48 1.35 -10.48
C ALA A 1 -1.33 1.70 -9.27
N LEU A 2 -1.58 2.98 -9.03
CA LEU A 2 -2.56 3.45 -8.06
C LEU A 2 -3.93 3.07 -8.62
N VAL A 3 -4.65 2.22 -7.91
CA VAL A 3 -6.05 1.93 -8.27
C VAL A 3 -6.85 3.14 -7.79
N PRO A 4 -7.60 3.83 -8.65
CA PRO A 4 -8.42 4.95 -8.24
C PRO A 4 -9.48 4.43 -7.27
N GLY A 5 -9.46 4.94 -6.04
CA GLY A 5 -10.55 4.85 -5.09
C GLY A 5 -11.60 5.93 -5.37
N ILE A 6 -12.48 6.18 -4.42
CA ILE A 6 -13.39 7.33 -4.48
C ILE A 6 -12.52 8.58 -4.36
N GLU A 7 -12.41 9.34 -5.44
CA GLU A 7 -11.69 10.61 -5.47
C GLU A 7 -12.62 11.77 -5.08
N LEU A 8 -12.11 12.68 -4.25
CA LEU A 8 -12.78 13.96 -4.06
C LEU A 8 -12.49 14.84 -5.28
N PRO A 9 -13.51 15.44 -5.94
CA PRO A 9 -13.28 16.31 -7.10
C PRO A 9 -12.35 17.50 -6.81
N ALA A 10 -12.33 17.98 -5.55
CA ALA A 10 -11.47 19.08 -5.13
C ALA A 10 -10.01 18.66 -4.87
N ASP A 11 -9.76 17.41 -4.51
CA ASP A 11 -8.45 16.88 -4.14
C ASP A 11 -8.20 15.51 -4.79
N PRO A 12 -7.96 15.46 -6.10
CA PRO A 12 -7.66 14.20 -6.77
C PRO A 12 -6.32 13.63 -6.31
N ILE A 13 -6.22 12.31 -6.21
CA ILE A 13 -4.98 11.58 -5.81
C ILE A 13 -3.79 11.97 -6.70
N ALA A 14 -4.03 12.24 -7.97
CA ALA A 14 -3.00 12.73 -8.89
C ALA A 14 -2.46 14.10 -8.45
N GLY A 15 -3.31 15.02 -8.03
CA GLY A 15 -2.93 16.33 -7.50
C GLY A 15 -2.07 16.21 -6.24
N LEU A 16 -2.40 15.31 -5.34
CA LEU A 16 -1.62 15.04 -4.12
C LEU A 16 -0.20 14.56 -4.46
N ARG A 17 -0.05 13.69 -5.46
CA ARG A 17 1.26 13.25 -5.94
C ARG A 17 2.11 14.42 -6.43
N ASP A 18 1.54 15.29 -7.26
CA ASP A 18 2.26 16.43 -7.83
C ASP A 18 2.64 17.44 -6.75
N GLN A 19 1.77 17.67 -5.77
CA GLN A 19 2.06 18.50 -4.59
C GLN A 19 3.26 17.94 -3.80
N VAL A 20 3.30 16.62 -3.57
CA VAL A 20 4.44 15.99 -2.89
C VAL A 20 5.73 16.16 -3.66
N VAL A 21 5.72 15.87 -4.95
CA VAL A 21 6.91 15.99 -5.79
C VAL A 21 7.42 17.44 -5.76
N ALA A 22 6.53 18.41 -5.88
CA ALA A 22 6.89 19.83 -5.83
C ALA A 22 7.42 20.25 -4.45
N ALA A 23 6.77 19.84 -3.37
CA ALA A 23 7.16 20.17 -2.00
C ALA A 23 8.50 19.54 -1.61
N THR A 24 8.74 18.29 -2.04
CA THR A 24 9.95 17.54 -1.68
C THR A 24 11.16 17.88 -2.56
N ALA A 25 10.97 18.47 -3.72
CA ALA A 25 12.06 18.85 -4.64
C ALA A 25 13.07 19.82 -4.01
N LYS A 26 12.66 20.59 -3.00
CA LYS A 26 13.48 21.59 -2.31
C LYS A 26 14.06 21.10 -0.98
N LEU A 27 13.69 19.88 -0.53
CA LEU A 27 14.15 19.35 0.75
C LEU A 27 15.63 19.06 0.74
N GLN A 28 16.31 19.42 1.82
CA GLN A 28 17.73 19.25 2.03
C GLN A 28 18.01 18.47 3.32
N GLY A 29 19.19 17.85 3.40
CA GLY A 29 19.62 17.10 4.58
C GLY A 29 19.44 15.59 4.46
N SER A 30 19.75 14.88 5.53
CA SER A 30 19.68 13.42 5.64
C SER A 30 18.51 12.91 6.51
N ASP A 31 17.68 13.84 6.97
CA ASP A 31 16.54 13.63 7.85
C ASP A 31 15.29 14.36 7.29
N ARG A 32 15.12 14.27 5.96
CA ARG A 32 14.03 14.93 5.24
C ARG A 32 12.71 14.29 5.61
N VAL A 33 11.73 15.09 6.02
CA VAL A 33 10.41 14.62 6.45
C VAL A 33 9.30 15.30 5.65
N VAL A 34 8.33 14.53 5.23
CA VAL A 34 7.03 15.03 4.78
C VAL A 34 6.06 14.92 5.94
N VAL A 35 5.57 16.05 6.42
CA VAL A 35 4.49 16.12 7.41
C VAL A 35 3.16 16.21 6.67
N VAL A 36 2.31 15.20 6.82
CA VAL A 36 0.94 15.21 6.30
C VAL A 36 0.02 15.58 7.44
N ARG A 37 -0.56 16.79 7.38
CA ARG A 37 -1.45 17.28 8.44
C ARG A 37 -2.93 17.20 8.06
N CYS A 38 -3.75 16.86 9.05
CA CYS A 38 -5.19 17.02 8.96
C CYS A 38 -5.56 18.54 9.03
N ALA A 39 -6.53 18.96 8.24
CA ALA A 39 -7.04 20.34 8.29
C ALA A 39 -7.54 20.70 9.71
N HIS A 40 -8.06 19.75 10.45
CA HIS A 40 -8.58 19.91 11.80
C HIS A 40 -7.54 19.76 12.93
N ALA A 41 -6.29 19.39 12.63
CA ALA A 41 -5.20 19.31 13.61
C ALA A 41 -4.54 20.66 13.92
N GLY A 42 -5.09 21.74 13.39
CA GLY A 42 -4.53 23.08 13.51
C GLY A 42 -3.52 23.44 12.43
N ASN A 43 -3.04 24.68 12.48
CA ASN A 43 -2.07 25.15 11.49
C ASN A 43 -0.65 24.73 11.87
N LEU A 44 -0.10 23.74 11.18
CA LEU A 44 1.26 23.23 11.35
C LEU A 44 2.23 23.75 10.26
N ASP A 45 1.85 24.74 9.46
CA ASP A 45 2.67 25.24 8.35
C ASP A 45 4.00 25.85 8.85
N ALA A 46 4.00 26.35 10.10
CA ALA A 46 5.21 26.82 10.77
C ALA A 46 6.25 25.72 11.08
N LEU A 47 5.94 24.46 10.86
CA LEU A 47 6.91 23.35 10.95
C LEU A 47 7.75 23.20 9.68
N ALA A 48 7.37 23.85 8.58
CA ALA A 48 8.12 23.79 7.34
C ALA A 48 9.52 24.43 7.52
N ASP A 49 10.55 23.67 7.16
CA ASP A 49 11.94 24.11 7.13
C ASP A 49 12.67 23.50 5.92
N PRO A 50 13.95 23.78 5.66
CA PRO A 50 14.66 23.18 4.54
C PRO A 50 14.68 21.64 4.52
N GLY A 51 14.45 20.98 5.65
CA GLY A 51 14.35 19.52 5.77
C GLY A 51 12.92 19.01 5.92
N VAL A 52 11.92 19.89 6.05
CA VAL A 52 10.53 19.52 6.34
C VAL A 52 9.55 20.17 5.37
N ALA A 53 8.81 19.35 4.65
CA ALA A 53 7.68 19.79 3.84
C ALA A 53 6.36 19.48 4.55
N VAL A 54 5.44 20.43 4.59
CA VAL A 54 4.12 20.26 5.20
C VAL A 54 3.07 20.21 4.10
N LEU A 55 2.22 19.19 4.14
CA LEU A 55 1.11 18.98 3.23
C LEU A 55 -0.19 18.91 4.03
N ALA A 56 -1.16 19.71 3.65
CA ALA A 56 -2.48 19.72 4.28
C ALA A 56 -3.43 18.76 3.54
N MET A 57 -4.24 18.03 4.29
CA MET A 57 -5.34 17.21 3.77
C MET A 57 -6.62 17.48 4.57
N PRO A 58 -7.80 17.29 3.96
CA PRO A 58 -9.05 17.35 4.72
C PRO A 58 -9.04 16.43 5.95
N CYS A 59 -8.64 15.18 5.76
CA CYS A 59 -8.48 14.20 6.84
C CYS A 59 -7.32 13.25 6.53
N VAL A 60 -6.46 12.97 7.51
CA VAL A 60 -5.36 12.01 7.35
C VAL A 60 -5.84 10.57 7.13
N GLY A 61 -7.05 10.24 7.56
CA GLY A 61 -7.70 8.96 7.25
C GLY A 61 -7.95 8.73 5.77
N MET A 62 -7.88 9.78 4.94
CA MET A 62 -7.96 9.68 3.48
C MET A 62 -6.61 9.40 2.83
N LEU A 63 -5.49 9.51 3.58
CA LEU A 63 -4.15 9.32 3.06
C LEU A 63 -3.98 7.88 2.54
N PRO A 64 -3.76 7.67 1.25
CA PRO A 64 -3.53 6.33 0.74
C PRO A 64 -2.17 5.81 1.24
N PRO A 65 -2.06 4.58 1.76
CA PRO A 65 -0.76 3.99 2.13
C PRO A 65 0.25 3.94 0.98
N SER A 66 -0.23 3.87 -0.26
CA SER A 66 0.59 3.96 -1.46
C SER A 66 1.29 5.30 -1.63
N PHE A 67 0.79 6.36 -0.99
CA PHE A 67 1.45 7.66 -0.95
C PHE A 67 2.69 7.63 -0.04
N ILE A 68 2.59 7.01 1.13
CA ILE A 68 3.74 6.81 2.03
C ILE A 68 4.81 5.98 1.31
N ASP A 69 4.38 4.90 0.64
CA ASP A 69 5.25 4.07 -0.18
C ASP A 69 5.94 4.90 -1.30
N LEU A 70 5.20 5.77 -1.99
CA LEU A 70 5.77 6.65 -3.00
C LEU A 70 6.88 7.55 -2.44
N VAL A 71 6.59 8.22 -1.31
CA VAL A 71 7.53 9.17 -0.69
C VAL A 71 8.82 8.47 -0.30
N ILE A 72 8.73 7.33 0.38
CA ILE A 72 9.90 6.62 0.92
C ILE A 72 10.62 5.83 -0.17
N SER A 73 9.90 5.03 -0.98
CA SER A 73 10.52 4.17 -2.00
C SER A 73 11.14 4.96 -3.15
N ARG A 74 10.62 6.14 -3.48
CA ARG A 74 11.19 7.04 -4.50
C ARG A 74 12.19 8.02 -3.92
N LYS A 75 12.46 7.96 -2.60
CA LYS A 75 13.41 8.83 -1.89
C LYS A 75 13.08 10.32 -2.02
N HIS A 76 11.80 10.64 -2.09
CA HIS A 76 11.33 12.02 -2.02
C HIS A 76 11.64 12.65 -0.66
N ALA A 77 11.48 11.84 0.41
CA ALA A 77 11.94 12.17 1.76
C ALA A 77 12.44 10.91 2.45
N ASP A 78 13.04 11.07 3.63
CA ASP A 78 13.61 9.98 4.41
C ASP A 78 12.58 9.40 5.41
N GLY A 79 11.54 10.17 5.72
CA GLY A 79 10.41 9.75 6.55
C GLY A 79 9.12 10.52 6.27
N VAL A 80 8.01 9.98 6.77
CA VAL A 80 6.68 10.58 6.73
C VAL A 80 6.12 10.67 8.14
N LEU A 81 5.76 11.88 8.58
CA LEU A 81 5.03 12.12 9.83
C LEU A 81 3.56 12.45 9.51
N ILE A 82 2.65 11.71 10.07
CA ILE A 82 1.22 11.92 9.93
C ILE A 82 0.71 12.64 11.18
N ALA A 83 0.23 13.87 11.02
CA ALA A 83 -0.28 14.70 12.11
C ALA A 83 -1.80 14.82 12.00
N GLY A 84 -2.50 14.15 12.88
CA GLY A 84 -3.96 14.13 12.94
C GLY A 84 -4.54 14.84 14.17
N CYS A 85 -5.86 14.76 14.30
CA CYS A 85 -6.59 15.22 15.48
C CYS A 85 -6.16 14.45 16.72
N ALA A 86 -6.56 14.88 17.92
CA ALA A 86 -6.34 14.10 19.12
C ALA A 86 -7.03 12.73 19.02
N GLU A 87 -6.46 11.74 19.71
CA GLU A 87 -7.05 10.41 19.82
C GLU A 87 -8.50 10.49 20.31
N GLU A 88 -9.37 9.69 19.71
CA GLU A 88 -10.81 9.65 20.02
C GLU A 88 -11.59 10.95 19.72
N ASP A 89 -10.91 12.02 19.27
CA ASP A 89 -11.51 13.32 18.93
C ASP A 89 -11.34 13.64 17.43
N CYS A 90 -11.38 12.63 16.59
CA CYS A 90 -11.26 12.80 15.14
C CYS A 90 -12.53 13.43 14.57
N TYR A 91 -12.40 14.59 13.90
CA TYR A 91 -13.53 15.28 13.26
C TYR A 91 -14.33 14.36 12.32
N GLU A 92 -13.64 13.49 11.60
CA GLU A 92 -14.22 12.48 10.70
C GLU A 92 -14.47 11.13 11.41
N ARG A 93 -14.53 11.12 12.73
CA ARG A 93 -14.79 10.01 13.65
C ARG A 93 -13.68 8.98 13.78
N LEU A 94 -13.18 8.41 12.69
CA LEU A 94 -12.31 7.24 12.69
C LEU A 94 -11.04 7.42 11.86
N GLY A 95 -10.69 8.66 11.48
CA GLY A 95 -9.56 8.92 10.61
C GLY A 95 -8.21 8.56 11.23
N ASP A 96 -8.04 8.82 12.53
CA ASP A 96 -6.91 8.43 13.36
C ASP A 96 -6.74 6.90 13.39
N ARG A 97 -7.77 6.19 13.84
CA ARG A 97 -7.81 4.74 13.96
C ARG A 97 -7.57 4.04 12.61
N TRP A 98 -8.24 4.48 11.54
CA TRP A 98 -8.06 3.88 10.21
C TRP A 98 -6.66 4.11 9.65
N THR A 99 -6.04 5.23 9.97
CA THR A 99 -4.65 5.50 9.61
C THR A 99 -3.72 4.51 10.29
N GLU A 100 -3.85 4.31 11.60
CA GLU A 100 -3.06 3.34 12.36
C GLU A 100 -3.27 1.90 11.88
N GLU A 101 -4.52 1.48 11.70
CA GLU A 101 -4.86 0.15 11.20
C GLU A 101 -4.24 -0.13 9.83
N ARG A 102 -4.17 0.88 8.93
CA ARG A 102 -3.55 0.75 7.60
C ARG A 102 -2.03 0.70 7.66
N ILE A 103 -1.41 1.49 8.53
CA ILE A 103 0.03 1.45 8.76
C ILE A 103 0.41 0.12 9.41
N GLY A 104 -0.37 -0.35 10.38
CA GLY A 104 -0.19 -1.60 11.10
C GLY A 104 -0.61 -2.87 10.33
N SER A 105 -0.97 -2.75 9.06
CA SER A 105 -1.40 -3.88 8.21
C SER A 105 -2.67 -4.61 8.68
N GLN A 106 -3.53 -3.92 9.43
CA GLN A 106 -4.77 -4.47 9.99
C GLN A 106 -6.01 -4.13 9.14
N ARG A 107 -5.89 -3.19 8.19
CA ARG A 107 -6.99 -2.74 7.35
C ARG A 107 -6.52 -2.49 5.92
N ASP A 108 -7.27 -2.99 4.94
CA ASP A 108 -7.09 -2.66 3.52
C ASP A 108 -7.60 -1.24 3.18
N PRO A 109 -6.89 -0.54 2.28
CA PRO A 109 -5.56 -0.82 1.76
C PRO A 109 -4.49 -0.55 2.82
N TYR A 110 -3.57 -1.48 3.03
CA TYR A 110 -2.51 -1.35 4.03
C TYR A 110 -1.17 -0.95 3.45
N LEU A 111 -0.28 -0.47 4.32
CA LEU A 111 1.08 -0.11 3.96
C LEU A 111 1.88 -1.38 3.63
N ARG A 112 2.53 -1.38 2.46
CA ARG A 112 3.29 -2.54 1.97
C ARG A 112 4.49 -2.84 2.86
N ASP A 113 4.81 -4.12 3.03
CA ASP A 113 5.91 -4.59 3.90
C ASP A 113 7.30 -4.11 3.45
N ARG A 114 7.45 -3.75 2.18
CA ARG A 114 8.70 -3.16 1.67
C ARG A 114 9.01 -1.77 2.21
N VAL A 115 8.02 -1.09 2.80
CA VAL A 115 8.19 0.21 3.44
C VAL A 115 8.58 -0.02 4.89
N ASP A 116 9.75 0.47 5.25
CA ASP A 116 10.26 0.42 6.60
C ASP A 116 9.36 1.24 7.53
N ARG A 117 8.77 0.59 8.52
CA ARG A 117 7.84 1.22 9.49
C ARG A 117 8.55 2.27 10.35
N ASP A 118 9.84 2.11 10.59
CA ASP A 118 10.66 3.08 11.34
C ASP A 118 10.79 4.44 10.63
N ARG A 119 10.38 4.50 9.36
CA ARG A 119 10.32 5.73 8.55
C ARG A 119 8.93 6.36 8.52
N VAL A 120 7.99 5.85 9.31
CA VAL A 120 6.64 6.38 9.40
C VAL A 120 6.30 6.65 10.85
N ALA A 121 5.94 7.87 11.17
CA ALA A 121 5.50 8.26 12.50
C ALA A 121 4.11 8.87 12.47
N VAL A 122 3.41 8.78 13.57
CA VAL A 122 2.10 9.41 13.79
C VAL A 122 2.17 10.36 14.97
N SER A 123 1.41 11.44 14.93
CA SER A 123 1.25 12.40 16.02
C SER A 123 -0.20 12.80 16.12
N TRP A 124 -0.85 12.40 17.20
CA TRP A 124 -2.24 12.73 17.48
C TRP A 124 -2.27 13.87 18.51
N ALA A 125 -2.71 15.04 18.06
CA ALA A 125 -2.73 16.22 18.90
C ALA A 125 -3.89 17.15 18.54
N SER A 126 -4.49 17.75 19.55
CA SER A 126 -5.48 18.81 19.33
C SER A 126 -4.84 20.09 18.80
N PRO A 127 -5.61 21.01 18.19
CA PRO A 127 -5.09 22.29 17.69
C PRO A 127 -4.37 23.14 18.73
N VAL A 128 -4.69 22.98 20.04
CA VAL A 128 -4.04 23.70 21.13
C VAL A 128 -2.77 23.00 21.63
N GLN A 129 -2.53 21.74 21.21
CA GLN A 129 -1.38 20.93 21.61
C GLN A 129 -0.33 20.79 20.50
N GLN A 130 -0.20 21.77 19.63
CA GLN A 130 0.75 21.76 18.51
C GLN A 130 2.22 21.54 18.95
N HIS A 131 2.56 21.88 20.19
CA HIS A 131 3.88 21.60 20.76
C HIS A 131 4.20 20.10 20.74
N ARG A 132 3.21 19.22 20.98
CA ARG A 132 3.40 17.76 20.91
C ARG A 132 3.81 17.30 19.51
N THR A 133 3.15 17.83 18.49
CA THR A 133 3.52 17.49 17.09
C THR A 133 4.93 18.00 16.76
N ARG A 134 5.32 19.17 17.29
CA ARG A 134 6.67 19.70 17.11
C ARG A 134 7.71 18.81 17.80
N GLU A 135 7.44 18.38 19.02
CA GLU A 135 8.30 17.44 19.74
C GLU A 135 8.40 16.10 19.05
N SER A 136 7.27 15.53 18.58
CA SER A 136 7.24 14.29 17.80
C SER A 136 8.05 14.40 16.51
N LEU A 137 7.97 15.54 15.81
CA LEU A 137 8.77 15.79 14.62
C LEU A 137 10.27 15.84 14.95
N ALA A 138 10.66 16.52 16.03
CA ALA A 138 12.05 16.61 16.44
C ALA A 138 12.63 15.24 16.81
N GLN A 139 11.90 14.44 17.58
CA GLN A 139 12.27 13.07 17.94
C GLN A 139 12.35 12.17 16.71
N PHE A 140 11.39 12.29 15.81
CA PHE A 140 11.38 11.50 14.58
C PHE A 140 12.56 11.83 13.64
N ARG A 141 12.92 13.10 13.51
CA ARG A 141 14.11 13.51 12.73
C ARG A 141 15.39 12.96 13.34
N GLN A 142 15.53 13.00 14.69
CA GLN A 142 16.66 12.37 15.36
C GLN A 142 16.73 10.87 15.07
N HIS A 143 15.60 10.18 15.17
CA HIS A 143 15.52 8.75 14.85
C HIS A 143 15.93 8.45 13.40
N LEU A 144 15.50 9.26 12.43
CA LEU A 144 15.91 9.11 11.02
C LEU A 144 17.42 9.32 10.81
N GLN A 145 18.03 10.25 11.56
CA GLN A 145 19.50 10.45 11.54
C GLN A 145 20.22 9.22 12.08
N ASP A 146 19.73 8.62 13.16
CA ASP A 146 20.29 7.41 13.76
C ASP A 146 20.15 6.20 12.81
N LEU A 147 19.00 6.06 12.14
CA LEU A 147 18.80 5.06 11.09
C LEU A 147 19.77 5.27 9.91
N ALA A 148 19.99 6.50 9.50
CA ALA A 148 20.92 6.81 8.42
C ALA A 148 22.38 6.53 8.84
N ALA A 149 22.72 6.74 10.09
CA ALA A 149 24.04 6.43 10.64
C ALA A 149 24.26 4.92 10.75
N SER A 150 23.25 4.16 11.19
CA SER A 150 23.31 2.69 11.33
C SER A 150 23.29 1.98 9.97
N SER A 151 22.56 2.52 9.00
CA SER A 151 22.46 1.97 7.64
C SER A 151 23.66 2.33 6.73
N ARG A 152 24.62 3.17 7.21
CA ARG A 152 25.89 3.30 6.53
C ARG A 152 26.61 1.97 6.62
N PRO A 153 26.87 1.26 5.49
CA PRO A 153 27.58 0.00 5.56
C PRO A 153 28.90 0.27 6.24
N ALA A 154 29.18 -0.45 7.32
CA ALA A 154 30.52 -0.44 7.90
C ALA A 154 31.50 -0.56 6.73
N ARG A 155 32.56 0.26 6.70
CA ARG A 155 33.50 0.41 5.58
C ARG A 155 34.17 -0.89 5.11
N THR A 156 33.74 -2.04 5.61
CA THR A 156 34.16 -3.40 5.24
C THR A 156 33.82 -3.77 3.78
N GLY A 157 32.74 -3.19 3.20
CA GLY A 157 32.36 -3.45 1.81
C GLY A 157 33.29 -2.84 0.75
N VAL A 158 34.09 -1.83 1.12
CA VAL A 158 35.05 -1.20 0.19
C VAL A 158 36.35 -1.99 0.15
N ALA A 159 36.74 -2.63 1.25
CA ALA A 159 38.02 -3.35 1.35
C ALA A 159 38.04 -4.61 0.47
N TRP A 160 36.98 -5.38 0.37
CA TRP A 160 36.95 -6.58 -0.48
C TRP A 160 36.92 -6.24 -1.99
N ARG A 161 36.20 -5.17 -2.37
CA ARG A 161 36.22 -4.67 -3.76
C ARG A 161 37.60 -4.13 -4.18
N ALA A 162 38.30 -3.46 -3.27
CA ALA A 162 39.66 -3.01 -3.50
C ALA A 162 40.61 -4.21 -3.60
N ARG A 163 40.42 -5.24 -2.75
CA ARG A 163 41.23 -6.46 -2.76
C ARG A 163 41.01 -7.30 -4.04
N MET A 164 39.77 -7.33 -4.53
CA MET A 164 39.48 -8.01 -5.82
C MET A 164 40.10 -7.28 -7.03
N LYS A 165 40.28 -5.96 -6.97
CA LYS A 165 40.98 -5.22 -8.03
C LYS A 165 42.49 -5.50 -8.09
N GLN A 166 43.09 -5.99 -7.02
CA GLN A 166 44.53 -6.33 -6.94
C GLN A 166 44.87 -7.75 -7.42
N LEU A 167 43.87 -8.60 -7.66
CA LEU A 167 44.07 -9.93 -8.20
C LEU A 167 44.49 -9.85 -9.69
N PRO A 168 45.49 -10.63 -10.11
CA PRO A 168 45.93 -10.66 -11.50
C PRO A 168 44.78 -11.05 -12.44
N LEU A 169 44.72 -10.41 -13.59
CA LEU A 169 43.61 -10.53 -14.55
C LEU A 169 43.14 -11.98 -14.82
N PRO A 170 44.06 -12.96 -15.04
CA PRO A 170 43.69 -14.34 -15.31
C PRO A 170 42.95 -15.00 -14.13
N LEU A 171 43.32 -14.67 -12.90
CA LEU A 171 42.68 -15.23 -11.71
C LEU A 171 41.26 -14.70 -11.51
N ARG A 172 40.98 -13.47 -11.93
CA ARG A 172 39.65 -12.86 -11.93
C ARG A 172 38.75 -13.52 -12.96
N PHE A 173 39.23 -13.79 -14.16
CA PHE A 173 38.49 -14.49 -15.20
C PHE A 173 38.23 -15.94 -14.81
N ALA A 174 39.20 -16.66 -14.23
CA ALA A 174 39.02 -18.00 -13.73
C ALA A 174 37.94 -18.06 -12.63
N GLY A 175 37.95 -17.13 -11.68
CA GLY A 175 36.92 -17.05 -10.65
C GLY A 175 35.52 -16.77 -11.22
N GLN A 176 35.41 -15.88 -12.21
CA GLN A 176 34.12 -15.62 -12.88
C GLN A 176 33.60 -16.84 -13.64
N VAL A 177 34.45 -17.56 -14.36
CA VAL A 177 34.06 -18.79 -15.08
C VAL A 177 33.57 -19.85 -14.12
N VAL A 178 34.25 -20.05 -12.98
CA VAL A 178 33.81 -21.00 -11.96
C VAL A 178 32.46 -20.64 -11.36
N VAL A 179 32.26 -19.37 -11.00
CA VAL A 179 30.97 -18.92 -10.43
C VAL A 179 29.84 -19.02 -11.46
N LEU A 180 30.06 -18.57 -12.69
CA LEU A 180 29.06 -18.67 -13.76
C LEU A 180 28.77 -20.14 -14.13
N GLY A 181 29.78 -20.99 -14.15
CA GLY A 181 29.62 -22.42 -14.36
C GLY A 181 28.79 -23.09 -13.24
N ALA A 182 29.08 -22.77 -11.98
CA ALA A 182 28.31 -23.25 -10.85
C ALA A 182 26.84 -22.79 -10.90
N VAL A 183 26.58 -21.53 -11.25
CA VAL A 183 25.22 -21.00 -11.42
C VAL A 183 24.50 -21.70 -12.59
N ALA A 184 25.18 -21.91 -13.71
CA ALA A 184 24.60 -22.59 -14.87
C ALA A 184 24.24 -24.06 -14.56
N VAL A 185 25.12 -24.78 -13.83
CA VAL A 185 24.83 -26.14 -13.36
C VAL A 185 23.64 -26.13 -12.40
N LEU A 186 23.58 -25.19 -11.47
CA LEU A 186 22.49 -25.09 -10.50
C LEU A 186 21.16 -24.79 -11.19
N VAL A 187 21.15 -23.85 -12.12
CA VAL A 187 19.95 -23.52 -12.91
C VAL A 187 19.55 -24.72 -13.78
N GLY A 188 20.50 -25.37 -14.45
CA GLY A 188 20.24 -26.58 -15.23
C GLY A 188 19.68 -27.73 -14.39
N TRP A 189 20.21 -27.92 -13.19
CA TRP A 189 19.70 -28.92 -12.25
C TRP A 189 18.26 -28.64 -11.83
N PHE A 190 17.96 -27.40 -11.43
CA PHE A 190 16.60 -27.01 -11.05
C PHE A 190 15.63 -26.94 -12.24
N ALA A 191 16.10 -26.68 -13.44
CA ALA A 191 15.27 -26.70 -14.65
C ALA A 191 14.92 -28.11 -15.14
N THR A 192 15.78 -29.11 -14.80
CA THR A 192 15.57 -30.51 -15.20
C THR A 192 15.05 -31.41 -14.08
N ARG A 193 15.10 -30.96 -12.84
CA ARG A 193 14.57 -31.65 -11.65
C ARG A 193 13.97 -30.61 -10.67
N PRO A 194 12.78 -30.78 -10.13
CA PRO A 194 11.86 -31.89 -10.19
C PRO A 194 10.84 -31.74 -11.32
N THR A 195 10.36 -32.86 -11.86
CA THR A 195 9.10 -32.93 -12.57
C THR A 195 8.00 -32.54 -11.59
N TYR A 196 7.53 -31.31 -11.64
CA TYR A 196 6.35 -30.88 -10.90
C TYR A 196 5.11 -31.53 -11.51
N ALA A 197 4.86 -32.78 -11.16
CA ALA A 197 3.60 -33.41 -11.45
C ALA A 197 2.61 -32.95 -10.37
N TYR A 198 1.84 -31.91 -10.66
CA TYR A 198 0.76 -31.43 -9.78
C TYR A 198 -0.37 -32.46 -9.63
N LEU A 199 -0.43 -33.42 -10.55
CA LEU A 199 -1.42 -34.49 -10.62
C LEU A 199 -0.70 -35.80 -10.95
N ASN A 200 -1.19 -36.90 -10.40
CA ASN A 200 -0.74 -38.24 -10.82
C ASN A 200 -1.04 -38.46 -12.31
N HIS A 201 -0.31 -39.36 -12.97
CA HIS A 201 -0.42 -39.63 -14.41
C HIS A 201 -1.85 -39.95 -14.89
N ASP A 202 -2.72 -40.38 -13.97
CA ASP A 202 -4.09 -40.80 -14.25
C ASP A 202 -5.13 -39.73 -13.85
N GLN A 203 -4.67 -38.56 -13.41
CA GLN A 203 -5.58 -37.48 -12.93
C GLN A 203 -5.50 -36.25 -13.83
N ALA A 204 -6.65 -35.75 -14.23
CA ALA A 204 -6.79 -34.48 -14.94
C ALA A 204 -7.65 -33.51 -14.10
N LEU A 205 -7.18 -32.26 -13.93
CA LEU A 205 -7.95 -31.23 -13.28
C LEU A 205 -8.76 -30.47 -14.33
N LEU A 206 -10.07 -30.63 -14.30
CA LEU A 206 -10.99 -29.88 -15.13
C LEU A 206 -11.52 -28.69 -14.31
N LYS A 207 -11.13 -27.46 -14.64
CA LYS A 207 -11.66 -26.25 -14.05
C LYS A 207 -12.76 -25.69 -14.94
N LEU A 208 -14.02 -25.84 -14.51
CA LEU A 208 -15.16 -25.23 -15.16
C LEU A 208 -15.39 -23.82 -14.59
N SER A 209 -15.44 -22.83 -15.48
CA SER A 209 -15.82 -21.47 -15.13
C SER A 209 -16.91 -21.03 -16.08
N PHE A 210 -18.09 -20.72 -15.54
CA PHE A 210 -19.21 -20.23 -16.34
C PHE A 210 -19.86 -19.04 -15.66
N SER A 211 -20.41 -18.15 -16.47
CA SER A 211 -21.20 -17.03 -16.01
C SER A 211 -22.66 -17.30 -16.36
N HIS A 212 -23.54 -17.28 -15.37
CA HIS A 212 -24.96 -17.52 -15.54
C HIS A 212 -25.77 -16.33 -15.02
N ALA A 213 -26.57 -15.74 -15.88
CA ALA A 213 -27.57 -14.74 -15.53
C ALA A 213 -28.82 -15.46 -15.02
N ALA A 214 -28.82 -15.84 -13.75
CA ALA A 214 -29.99 -16.50 -13.15
C ALA A 214 -31.16 -15.53 -13.03
N GLN A 215 -32.37 -15.97 -13.42
CA GLN A 215 -33.59 -15.23 -13.16
C GLN A 215 -33.90 -15.19 -11.66
N SER A 216 -34.50 -14.10 -11.22
CA SER A 216 -34.96 -13.97 -9.84
C SER A 216 -36.05 -14.99 -9.56
N LEU A 217 -36.01 -15.61 -8.36
CA LEU A 217 -37.05 -16.58 -7.91
C LEU A 217 -38.43 -15.94 -7.75
N LYS A 218 -38.47 -14.65 -7.49
CA LYS A 218 -39.71 -13.89 -7.32
C LYS A 218 -39.69 -12.67 -8.24
N GLU A 219 -40.86 -12.24 -8.66
CA GLU A 219 -41.03 -11.01 -9.42
C GLU A 219 -40.57 -9.81 -8.63
N CYS A 220 -39.81 -8.93 -9.28
CA CYS A 220 -39.37 -7.69 -8.67
C CYS A 220 -40.56 -6.76 -8.45
N ARG A 221 -40.72 -6.22 -7.25
CA ARG A 221 -41.71 -5.22 -6.96
C ARG A 221 -41.29 -3.85 -7.47
N HIS A 222 -42.10 -3.27 -8.34
CA HIS A 222 -41.95 -1.90 -8.80
C HIS A 222 -42.78 -0.97 -7.92
N TYR A 223 -42.16 0.05 -7.39
CA TYR A 223 -42.83 1.06 -6.59
C TYR A 223 -43.31 2.22 -7.46
N SER A 224 -44.51 2.67 -7.21
CA SER A 224 -45.03 3.89 -7.83
C SER A 224 -44.33 5.15 -7.27
N PRO A 225 -44.34 6.27 -7.99
CA PRO A 225 -43.72 7.53 -7.51
C PRO A 225 -44.23 8.00 -6.14
N GLN A 226 -45.50 7.70 -5.83
CA GLN A 226 -46.14 8.04 -4.54
C GLN A 226 -45.66 7.14 -3.41
N GLU A 227 -45.47 5.85 -3.66
CA GLU A 227 -44.89 4.91 -2.68
C GLU A 227 -43.43 5.21 -2.40
N LEU A 228 -42.62 5.59 -3.42
CA LEU A 228 -41.23 5.98 -3.27
C LEU A 228 -41.06 7.23 -2.39
N ALA A 229 -42.00 8.17 -2.45
CA ALA A 229 -41.95 9.36 -1.61
C ALA A 229 -42.11 9.08 -0.11
N ASN A 230 -42.81 7.98 0.24
CA ASN A 230 -43.07 7.58 1.60
C ASN A 230 -41.98 6.66 2.20
N LEU A 231 -41.00 6.19 1.39
CA LEU A 231 -39.90 5.36 1.87
C LEU A 231 -38.75 6.22 2.42
N PRO A 232 -37.99 5.71 3.42
CA PRO A 232 -36.77 6.35 3.89
C PRO A 232 -35.80 6.55 2.73
N PHE A 233 -35.01 7.62 2.74
CA PHE A 233 -34.10 8.00 1.65
C PHE A 233 -33.14 6.88 1.22
N ALA A 234 -32.71 6.07 2.18
CA ALA A 234 -31.79 4.94 1.93
C ALA A 234 -32.45 3.74 1.18
N GLU A 235 -33.79 3.68 1.16
CA GLU A 235 -34.56 2.58 0.57
C GLU A 235 -35.31 2.99 -0.71
N ARG A 236 -35.14 4.23 -1.19
CA ARG A 236 -35.80 4.77 -2.39
C ARG A 236 -35.20 4.19 -3.67
N THR A 237 -35.41 2.90 -3.90
CA THR A 237 -35.08 2.26 -5.17
C THR A 237 -36.37 1.97 -5.94
N ALA A 238 -36.41 2.33 -7.22
CA ALA A 238 -37.61 2.17 -8.07
C ALA A 238 -38.06 0.71 -8.18
N THR A 239 -37.14 -0.24 -7.93
CA THR A 239 -37.41 -1.67 -8.04
C THR A 239 -36.68 -2.40 -6.92
N THR A 240 -37.39 -3.19 -6.15
CA THR A 240 -36.81 -4.09 -5.14
C THR A 240 -37.07 -5.53 -5.53
N CYS A 241 -36.00 -6.31 -5.62
CA CYS A 241 -36.05 -7.74 -5.90
C CYS A 241 -35.62 -8.51 -4.67
N GLU A 242 -36.41 -9.48 -4.24
CA GLU A 242 -36.01 -10.38 -3.16
C GLU A 242 -34.81 -11.21 -3.57
N ARG A 243 -33.85 -11.39 -2.63
CA ARG A 243 -32.65 -12.18 -2.85
C ARG A 243 -32.99 -13.65 -2.95
N GLY A 244 -33.01 -14.17 -4.14
CA GLY A 244 -33.17 -15.58 -4.46
C GLY A 244 -33.01 -15.80 -5.94
N ARG A 245 -32.17 -16.75 -6.32
CA ARG A 245 -31.94 -17.12 -7.74
C ARG A 245 -32.24 -18.58 -7.92
N TRP A 246 -32.76 -18.94 -9.08
CA TRP A 246 -33.00 -20.33 -9.41
C TRP A 246 -31.69 -21.14 -9.33
N PRO A 247 -31.74 -22.34 -8.70
CA PRO A 247 -30.59 -23.23 -8.70
C PRO A 247 -30.28 -23.69 -10.12
N VAL A 248 -29.00 -23.80 -10.43
CA VAL A 248 -28.54 -24.31 -11.71
C VAL A 248 -28.09 -25.75 -11.51
N HIS A 249 -28.68 -26.67 -12.28
CA HIS A 249 -28.22 -28.04 -12.37
C HIS A 249 -27.16 -28.16 -13.46
N LEU A 250 -25.98 -28.64 -13.09
CA LEU A 250 -24.88 -28.90 -14.00
C LEU A 250 -24.64 -30.39 -14.04
N GLU A 251 -24.74 -30.96 -15.23
CA GLU A 251 -24.35 -32.34 -15.48
C GLU A 251 -23.05 -32.35 -16.28
N LEU A 252 -22.02 -32.96 -15.73
CA LEU A 252 -20.76 -33.14 -16.42
C LEU A 252 -20.72 -34.52 -17.07
N LEU A 253 -20.72 -34.56 -18.37
CA LEU A 253 -20.63 -35.81 -19.15
C LEU A 253 -19.20 -35.96 -19.71
N LEU A 254 -18.53 -37.03 -19.37
CA LEU A 254 -17.27 -37.43 -19.96
C LEU A 254 -17.45 -38.76 -20.69
N ASN A 255 -17.21 -38.78 -22.00
CA ASN A 255 -17.43 -39.95 -22.85
C ASN A 255 -18.84 -40.57 -22.71
N GLY A 256 -19.87 -39.71 -22.54
CA GLY A 256 -21.26 -40.15 -22.40
C GLY A 256 -21.65 -40.70 -21.03
N ARG A 257 -20.77 -40.62 -20.03
CA ARG A 257 -21.06 -41.00 -18.64
C ARG A 257 -21.10 -39.75 -17.76
N THR A 258 -22.15 -39.62 -16.99
CA THR A 258 -22.28 -38.52 -16.01
C THR A 258 -21.29 -38.75 -14.87
N ILE A 259 -20.48 -37.75 -14.59
CA ILE A 259 -19.45 -37.84 -13.54
C ILE A 259 -19.87 -37.05 -12.30
N HIS A 260 -20.81 -36.14 -12.43
CA HIS A 260 -21.59 -35.42 -11.40
C HIS A 260 -22.28 -34.21 -12.00
#